data_f3b74e72d8b3bb0a610f4ff76eb6c769
#
_entry.id   f3b74e72d8b3bb0a610f4ff76eb6c769
#
_cell.length_a   1.000
_cell.length_b   1.000
_cell.length_c   1.000
_cell.angle_alpha   90.00
_cell.angle_beta   90.00
_cell.angle_gamma   90.00
#
_symmetry.space_group_name_H-M   'P 1'
#
loop_
_entity.id
_entity.type
_entity.pdbx_description
1 polymer ?
#
loop_
_entity_poly.entity_id
_entity_poly.type
_entity_poly.pdbx_seq_one_letter_code
_entity_poly.pdbx_strand_id
1 'polypeptide(L)'
;MRLPRLRLPRPRLSLDWLAALGGRRTILYVGYTAVLFVVSLLLTFPHELLVHRMLRSVSRGPVSVEFNTVRLSWLAGYELTGMRIGSASADGQPPYLECTRLWVRPALSALLRGNPYDLLLSADLYGGTAQGEAQMNEGGVAASVLWKDLNLGRYRTLTSLLDEGQLTGRLSGHLDFESRGVNLDAGQSTGEFALEAAALSGAKVSGFPVPDLHLRQTKAKFALRAGRLEVQEFQAAGDVDVQASGHIVLRDPPQESVLNLRATIQQSLATPEAVKTLVGLIPRPPGSKPDSPIVITGTLGRPHVR
;
A
#
# COMPACT_ATOMS: atom_id res chain seq x y z
N MET A 1 -46.21 8.91 34.44
CA MET A 1 -45.69 10.29 34.54
C MET A 1 -45.07 10.64 33.18
N ARG A 2 -45.73 11.49 32.39
CA ARG A 2 -45.21 11.94 31.06
C ARG A 2 -44.54 13.29 31.27
N LEU A 3 -43.24 13.35 31.00
CA LEU A 3 -42.44 14.58 31.05
C LEU A 3 -42.86 15.56 29.94
N PRO A 4 -43.04 16.84 30.22
CA PRO A 4 -43.40 17.84 29.19
C PRO A 4 -42.20 18.07 28.24
N ARG A 5 -42.46 18.00 26.93
CA ARG A 5 -41.50 18.33 25.88
C ARG A 5 -41.29 19.86 25.87
N LEU A 6 -40.17 20.31 26.41
CA LEU A 6 -39.69 21.68 26.23
C LEU A 6 -39.40 21.93 24.76
N ARG A 7 -40.26 22.67 24.09
CA ARG A 7 -40.01 23.24 22.75
C ARG A 7 -39.12 24.46 22.96
N LEU A 8 -37.82 24.31 22.74
CA LEU A 8 -36.90 25.44 22.61
C LEU A 8 -37.26 26.25 21.37
N PRO A 9 -37.46 27.59 21.47
CA PRO A 9 -37.70 28.41 20.31
C PRO A 9 -36.44 28.37 19.40
N ARG A 10 -36.62 28.01 18.14
CA ARG A 10 -35.55 28.12 17.14
C ARG A 10 -35.27 29.59 16.93
N PRO A 11 -34.05 30.11 17.20
CA PRO A 11 -33.69 31.47 16.86
C PRO A 11 -33.74 31.62 15.35
N ARG A 12 -34.72 32.33 14.84
CA ARG A 12 -34.71 32.84 13.47
C ARG A 12 -33.64 33.89 13.42
N LEU A 13 -32.43 33.54 13.03
CA LEU A 13 -31.40 34.49 12.65
C LEU A 13 -31.89 35.21 11.38
N SER A 14 -32.64 36.31 11.59
CA SER A 14 -32.99 37.20 10.49
C SER A 14 -31.70 37.90 10.10
N LEU A 15 -31.30 37.80 8.87
CA LEU A 15 -30.13 38.47 8.28
C LEU A 15 -30.36 40.00 8.16
N ASP A 16 -31.52 40.51 8.61
CA ASP A 16 -31.92 41.90 8.56
C ASP A 16 -31.01 42.83 9.41
N TRP A 17 -30.34 42.32 10.45
CA TRP A 17 -29.35 43.07 11.21
C TRP A 17 -28.08 43.37 10.40
N LEU A 18 -27.74 42.56 9.39
CA LEU A 18 -26.63 42.82 8.46
C LEU A 18 -26.94 44.00 7.50
N ALA A 19 -28.19 44.17 7.14
CA ALA A 19 -28.63 45.31 6.33
C ALA A 19 -28.62 46.66 7.13
N ALA A 20 -28.80 46.58 8.45
CA ALA A 20 -28.75 47.76 9.35
C ALA A 20 -27.32 48.21 9.66
N LEU A 21 -26.28 47.39 9.48
CA LEU A 21 -24.87 47.69 9.69
C LEU A 21 -24.20 48.37 8.48
N GLY A 22 -24.96 49.18 7.75
CA GLY A 22 -24.55 50.22 6.82
C GLY A 22 -23.20 50.05 6.13
N GLY A 23 -23.23 49.64 4.88
CA GLY A 23 -22.15 49.94 3.96
C GLY A 23 -21.25 48.78 3.59
N ARG A 24 -20.91 48.73 2.31
CA ARG A 24 -19.97 47.80 1.67
C ARG A 24 -18.65 47.57 2.46
N ARG A 25 -18.24 48.59 3.23
CA ARG A 25 -17.04 48.54 4.10
C ARG A 25 -17.21 47.60 5.30
N THR A 26 -18.37 47.57 5.95
CA THR A 26 -18.62 46.69 7.11
C THR A 26 -18.64 45.24 6.69
N ILE A 27 -19.22 44.91 5.52
CA ILE A 27 -19.21 43.57 4.97
C ILE A 27 -17.77 43.11 4.68
N LEU A 28 -16.94 44.02 4.13
CA LEU A 28 -15.52 43.72 3.88
C LEU A 28 -14.75 43.47 5.18
N TYR A 29 -14.98 44.25 6.25
CA TYR A 29 -14.34 44.05 7.54
C TYR A 29 -14.77 42.74 8.20
N VAL A 30 -16.06 42.40 8.17
CA VAL A 30 -16.57 41.14 8.70
C VAL A 30 -15.97 39.94 7.90
N GLY A 31 -15.94 40.07 6.58
CA GLY A 31 -15.30 39.06 5.72
C GLY A 31 -13.81 38.87 6.02
N TYR A 32 -13.08 39.99 6.15
CA TYR A 32 -11.67 40.00 6.50
C TYR A 32 -11.41 39.38 7.89
N THR A 33 -12.20 39.75 8.88
CA THR A 33 -12.10 39.20 10.25
C THR A 33 -12.43 37.70 10.26
N ALA A 34 -13.43 37.26 9.50
CA ALA A 34 -13.76 35.85 9.36
C ALA A 34 -12.63 35.06 8.71
N VAL A 35 -12.02 35.60 7.65
CA VAL A 35 -10.85 34.99 7.00
C VAL A 35 -9.66 34.92 7.95
N LEU A 36 -9.33 36.00 8.65
CA LEU A 36 -8.26 36.01 9.65
C LEU A 36 -8.50 35.00 10.77
N PHE A 37 -9.74 34.92 11.26
CA PHE A 37 -10.12 33.94 12.28
C PHE A 37 -9.92 32.51 11.81
N VAL A 38 -10.37 32.17 10.59
CA VAL A 38 -10.18 30.85 9.99
C VAL A 38 -8.70 30.55 9.80
N VAL A 39 -7.92 31.48 9.29
CA VAL A 39 -6.46 31.33 9.13
C VAL A 39 -5.79 31.13 10.49
N SER A 40 -6.13 31.95 11.50
CA SER A 40 -5.60 31.79 12.85
C SER A 40 -5.97 30.44 13.45
N LEU A 41 -7.23 30.01 13.28
CA LEU A 41 -7.69 28.68 13.72
C LEU A 41 -6.89 27.56 13.07
N LEU A 42 -6.69 27.61 11.75
CA LEU A 42 -5.90 26.61 11.03
C LEU A 42 -4.43 26.58 11.49
N LEU A 43 -3.83 27.72 11.78
CA LEU A 43 -2.44 27.80 12.22
C LEU A 43 -2.24 27.38 13.68
N THR A 44 -3.22 27.62 14.55
CA THR A 44 -3.15 27.29 15.98
C THR A 44 -3.73 25.92 16.34
N PHE A 45 -4.42 25.29 15.39
CA PHE A 45 -5.04 24.00 15.64
C PHE A 45 -3.98 22.91 15.83
N PRO A 46 -4.07 22.06 16.87
CA PRO A 46 -3.09 21.01 17.14
C PRO A 46 -3.29 19.81 16.18
N HIS A 47 -2.91 19.99 14.92
CA HIS A 47 -3.09 19.00 13.84
C HIS A 47 -2.46 17.64 14.18
N GLU A 48 -1.30 17.65 14.87
CA GLU A 48 -0.61 16.43 15.30
C GLU A 48 -1.49 15.57 16.20
N LEU A 49 -2.16 16.16 17.19
CA LEU A 49 -3.04 15.44 18.11
C LEU A 49 -4.23 14.82 17.39
N LEU A 50 -4.79 15.52 16.41
CA LEU A 50 -5.91 15.01 15.62
C LEU A 50 -5.49 13.83 14.77
N VAL A 51 -4.39 13.94 14.04
CA VAL A 51 -3.86 12.86 13.19
C VAL A 51 -3.46 11.66 14.05
N HIS A 52 -2.77 11.87 15.18
CA HIS A 52 -2.46 10.80 16.13
C HIS A 52 -3.72 10.09 16.64
N ARG A 53 -4.79 10.84 16.95
CA ARG A 53 -6.04 10.25 17.41
C ARG A 53 -6.75 9.45 16.32
N MET A 54 -6.75 9.95 15.08
CA MET A 54 -7.31 9.24 13.93
C MET A 54 -6.51 7.97 13.63
N LEU A 55 -5.20 8.03 13.59
CA LEU A 55 -4.35 6.87 13.33
C LEU A 55 -4.42 5.82 14.44
N ARG A 56 -4.55 6.22 15.72
CA ARG A 56 -4.83 5.27 16.81
C ARG A 56 -6.14 4.51 16.63
N SER A 57 -7.12 5.08 15.95
CA SER A 57 -8.37 4.36 15.67
C SER A 57 -8.18 3.29 14.60
N VAL A 58 -7.28 3.51 13.66
CA VAL A 58 -6.88 2.54 12.61
C VAL A 58 -5.94 1.48 13.18
N SER A 59 -5.03 1.87 14.09
CA SER A 59 -4.06 0.98 14.76
C SER A 59 -4.67 0.07 15.85
N ARG A 60 -5.98 -0.05 15.96
CA ARG A 60 -6.64 -1.00 16.88
C ARG A 60 -6.60 -2.45 16.40
N GLY A 61 -6.08 -2.70 15.20
CA GLY A 61 -5.86 -4.01 14.61
C GLY A 61 -4.43 -4.52 14.79
N PRO A 62 -4.04 -5.57 14.07
CA PRO A 62 -2.69 -6.13 14.10
C PRO A 62 -1.62 -5.22 13.46
N VAL A 63 -2.03 -4.08 12.88
CA VAL A 63 -1.16 -3.16 12.18
C VAL A 63 -0.89 -1.92 13.03
N SER A 64 0.39 -1.58 13.21
CA SER A 64 0.84 -0.31 13.80
C SER A 64 1.21 0.68 12.72
N VAL A 65 0.83 1.94 12.93
CA VAL A 65 1.24 3.06 12.06
C VAL A 65 1.93 4.10 12.93
N GLU A 66 3.18 4.36 12.61
CA GLU A 66 4.01 5.36 13.29
C GLU A 66 4.44 6.43 12.31
N PHE A 67 4.71 7.64 12.79
CA PHE A 67 5.25 8.75 12.00
C PHE A 67 6.04 9.71 12.89
N ASN A 68 6.99 10.41 12.31
CA ASN A 68 7.86 11.32 13.06
C ASN A 68 7.21 12.70 13.25
N THR A 69 6.74 13.31 12.16
CA THR A 69 6.14 14.66 12.22
C THR A 69 4.95 14.77 11.25
N VAL A 70 4.02 15.64 11.62
CA VAL A 70 2.87 16.04 10.78
C VAL A 70 2.93 17.56 10.61
N ARG A 71 2.87 18.00 9.37
CA ARG A 71 2.80 19.42 9.02
C ARG A 71 1.59 19.69 8.17
N LEU A 72 0.95 20.82 8.40
CA LEU A 72 -0.08 21.31 7.50
C LEU A 72 0.62 21.77 6.21
N SER A 73 0.25 21.17 5.08
CA SER A 73 0.76 21.57 3.77
C SER A 73 -0.13 22.69 3.21
N TRP A 74 0.46 23.51 2.35
CA TRP A 74 -0.28 24.50 1.57
C TRP A 74 -1.43 23.80 0.81
N LEU A 75 -2.62 24.39 0.77
CA LEU A 75 -3.86 23.86 0.17
C LEU A 75 -4.57 22.75 0.97
N ALA A 76 -4.67 22.92 2.28
CA ALA A 76 -5.50 22.08 3.16
C ALA A 76 -5.16 20.56 3.14
N GLY A 77 -3.90 20.23 2.93
CA GLY A 77 -3.39 18.87 3.04
C GLY A 77 -2.47 18.69 4.24
N TYR A 78 -2.06 17.44 4.47
CA TYR A 78 -1.08 17.09 5.48
C TYR A 78 0.15 16.46 4.84
N GLU A 79 1.32 16.84 5.35
CA GLU A 79 2.58 16.19 5.07
C GLU A 79 3.00 15.42 6.32
N LEU A 80 3.14 14.09 6.17
CA LEU A 80 3.65 13.20 7.20
C LEU A 80 5.06 12.77 6.82
N THR A 81 5.99 12.82 7.75
CA THR A 81 7.38 12.39 7.51
C THR A 81 7.72 11.18 8.35
N GLY A 82 8.54 10.28 7.77
CA GLY A 82 9.03 9.10 8.46
C GLY A 82 7.92 8.14 8.86
N MET A 83 6.92 7.93 7.99
CA MET A 83 5.83 7.01 8.26
C MET A 83 6.32 5.57 8.14
N ARG A 84 5.96 4.74 9.12
CA ARG A 84 6.22 3.31 9.17
C ARG A 84 4.94 2.55 9.43
N ILE A 85 4.71 1.51 8.67
CA ILE A 85 3.59 0.59 8.87
C ILE A 85 4.18 -0.77 9.19
N GLY A 86 3.82 -1.35 10.31
CA GLY A 86 4.35 -2.63 10.77
C GLY A 86 3.32 -3.45 11.53
N SER A 87 3.75 -4.57 12.11
CA SER A 87 2.92 -5.36 13.02
C SER A 87 2.92 -4.73 14.41
N ALA A 88 1.74 -4.61 15.01
CA ALA A 88 1.61 -4.11 16.39
C ALA A 88 2.19 -5.07 17.44
N SER A 89 2.37 -6.35 17.09
CA SER A 89 2.78 -7.41 18.02
C SER A 89 4.25 -7.81 17.90
N ALA A 90 5.01 -7.23 16.98
CA ALA A 90 6.35 -7.72 16.64
C ALA A 90 7.41 -6.66 16.93
N ASP A 91 7.81 -6.56 18.21
CA ASP A 91 8.98 -5.79 18.61
C ASP A 91 10.24 -6.34 17.90
N GLY A 92 10.92 -5.46 17.13
CA GLY A 92 12.15 -5.80 16.42
C GLY A 92 12.00 -6.35 15.00
N GLN A 93 10.78 -6.57 14.49
CA GLN A 93 10.60 -6.92 13.08
C GLN A 93 10.69 -5.67 12.18
N PRO A 94 11.23 -5.81 10.96
CA PRO A 94 11.24 -4.71 10.01
C PRO A 94 9.81 -4.33 9.64
N PRO A 95 9.52 -3.04 9.49
CA PRO A 95 8.17 -2.59 9.13
C PRO A 95 7.80 -3.06 7.70
N TYR A 96 6.53 -3.36 7.51
CA TYR A 96 6.00 -3.76 6.19
C TYR A 96 6.17 -2.67 5.14
N LEU A 97 6.10 -1.41 5.54
CA LEU A 97 6.25 -0.25 4.66
C LEU A 97 6.95 0.90 5.39
N GLU A 98 7.95 1.48 4.75
CA GLU A 98 8.60 2.72 5.19
C GLU A 98 8.43 3.80 4.12
N CYS A 99 7.96 4.97 4.53
CA CYS A 99 7.75 6.11 3.66
C CYS A 99 8.51 7.31 4.23
N THR A 100 9.33 7.94 3.40
CA THR A 100 10.11 9.12 3.80
C THR A 100 9.20 10.32 3.98
N ARG A 101 8.27 10.52 3.04
CA ARG A 101 7.25 11.58 3.06
C ARG A 101 5.96 11.06 2.46
N LEU A 102 4.85 11.42 3.08
CA LEU A 102 3.51 11.18 2.57
C LEU A 102 2.73 12.48 2.60
N TRP A 103 2.22 12.89 1.46
CA TRP A 103 1.27 13.99 1.34
C TRP A 103 -0.13 13.44 1.17
N VAL A 104 -1.03 13.91 2.00
CA VAL A 104 -2.45 13.58 1.96
C VAL A 104 -3.22 14.89 1.79
N ARG A 105 -3.98 15.02 0.75
CA ARG A 105 -4.78 16.21 0.48
C ARG A 105 -6.18 15.85 -0.01
N PRO A 106 -7.21 16.61 0.34
CA PRO A 106 -8.53 16.42 -0.25
C PRO A 106 -8.51 16.80 -1.74
N ALA A 107 -9.29 16.10 -2.54
CA ALA A 107 -9.51 16.49 -3.93
C ALA A 107 -10.40 17.73 -3.98
N LEU A 108 -9.86 18.88 -4.39
CA LEU A 108 -10.60 20.15 -4.44
C LEU A 108 -11.88 20.06 -5.29
N SER A 109 -11.84 19.31 -6.38
CA SER A 109 -13.00 19.05 -7.23
C SER A 109 -14.12 18.31 -6.51
N ALA A 110 -13.77 17.43 -5.57
CA ALA A 110 -14.69 16.66 -4.77
C ALA A 110 -15.31 17.51 -3.64
N LEU A 111 -14.52 18.39 -3.03
CA LEU A 111 -15.05 19.38 -2.07
C LEU A 111 -16.13 20.25 -2.70
N LEU A 112 -15.94 20.68 -3.96
CA LEU A 112 -16.95 21.45 -4.71
C LEU A 112 -18.21 20.65 -4.99
N ARG A 113 -18.12 19.33 -5.07
CA ARG A 113 -19.25 18.40 -5.25
C ARG A 113 -19.89 17.95 -3.93
N GLY A 114 -19.37 18.44 -2.78
CA GLY A 114 -19.86 18.08 -1.46
C GLY A 114 -19.40 16.70 -0.96
N ASN A 115 -18.34 16.14 -1.57
CA ASN A 115 -17.74 14.88 -1.11
C ASN A 115 -16.34 15.13 -0.49
N PRO A 116 -16.24 15.39 0.81
CA PRO A 116 -14.96 15.69 1.47
C PRO A 116 -14.05 14.47 1.65
N TYR A 117 -14.50 13.28 1.30
CA TYR A 117 -13.79 12.02 1.55
C TYR A 117 -12.98 11.51 0.35
N ASP A 118 -12.89 12.31 -0.73
CA ASP A 118 -11.99 12.02 -1.82
C ASP A 118 -10.61 12.57 -1.49
N LEU A 119 -9.64 11.69 -1.36
CA LEU A 119 -8.27 12.02 -0.96
C LEU A 119 -7.30 11.74 -2.10
N LEU A 120 -6.33 12.62 -2.29
CA LEU A 120 -5.18 12.42 -3.14
C LEU A 120 -3.97 12.15 -2.26
N LEU A 121 -3.23 11.10 -2.61
CA LEU A 121 -2.06 10.63 -1.90
C LEU A 121 -0.83 10.77 -2.80
N SER A 122 0.28 11.23 -2.24
CA SER A 122 1.57 11.22 -2.93
C SER A 122 2.65 10.88 -1.90
N ALA A 123 3.54 9.96 -2.22
CA ALA A 123 4.54 9.48 -1.27
C ALA A 123 5.90 9.30 -1.92
N ASP A 124 6.96 9.61 -1.17
CA ASP A 124 8.33 9.26 -1.47
C ASP A 124 8.73 8.06 -0.64
N LEU A 125 8.98 6.93 -1.26
CA LEU A 125 9.35 5.69 -0.57
C LEU A 125 10.40 4.91 -1.36
N TYR A 126 11.35 4.33 -0.65
CA TYR A 126 12.42 3.48 -1.22
C TYR A 126 13.18 4.10 -2.40
N GLY A 127 13.26 5.44 -2.48
CA GLY A 127 13.92 6.17 -3.57
C GLY A 127 13.13 6.31 -4.85
N GLY A 128 11.90 5.82 -4.90
CA GLY A 128 10.89 6.06 -5.93
C GLY A 128 9.71 6.85 -5.39
N THR A 129 8.63 6.87 -6.14
CA THR A 129 7.41 7.62 -5.82
C THR A 129 6.18 6.74 -5.88
N ALA A 130 5.17 7.05 -5.05
CA ALA A 130 3.84 6.50 -5.19
C ALA A 130 2.81 7.63 -5.24
N GLN A 131 1.79 7.46 -6.05
CA GLN A 131 0.67 8.38 -6.17
C GLN A 131 -0.61 7.57 -6.11
N GLY A 132 -1.62 8.11 -5.46
CA GLY A 132 -2.88 7.40 -5.35
C GLY A 132 -4.05 8.34 -5.07
N GLU A 133 -5.21 7.78 -5.22
CA GLU A 133 -6.48 8.40 -4.83
C GLU A 133 -7.28 7.40 -4.00
N ALA A 134 -7.99 7.92 -3.03
CA ALA A 134 -8.90 7.13 -2.21
C ALA A 134 -10.23 7.87 -2.11
N GLN A 135 -11.30 7.15 -2.37
CA GLN A 135 -12.67 7.66 -2.33
C GLN A 135 -13.46 6.86 -1.32
N MET A 136 -14.15 7.54 -0.43
CA MET A 136 -15.03 6.92 0.54
C MET A 136 -16.42 7.54 0.40
N ASN A 137 -17.42 6.68 0.23
CA ASN A 137 -18.82 7.08 0.14
C ASN A 137 -19.69 6.08 0.94
N GLU A 138 -20.99 6.31 0.96
CA GLU A 138 -21.95 5.41 1.65
C GLU A 138 -21.95 3.99 1.08
N GLY A 139 -21.52 3.81 -0.17
CA GLY A 139 -21.45 2.50 -0.85
C GLY A 139 -20.18 1.72 -0.56
N GLY A 140 -19.12 2.36 -0.06
CA GLY A 140 -17.85 1.69 0.23
C GLY A 140 -16.61 2.56 0.09
N VAL A 141 -15.49 1.90 -0.04
CA VAL A 141 -14.16 2.49 -0.23
C VAL A 141 -13.59 2.01 -1.54
N ALA A 142 -13.13 2.94 -2.37
CA ALA A 142 -12.33 2.67 -3.56
C ALA A 142 -10.98 3.38 -3.43
N ALA A 143 -9.90 2.70 -3.77
CA ALA A 143 -8.57 3.28 -3.77
C ALA A 143 -7.77 2.79 -4.97
N SER A 144 -6.98 3.67 -5.55
CA SER A 144 -6.04 3.34 -6.62
C SER A 144 -4.67 3.90 -6.26
N VAL A 145 -3.63 3.10 -6.42
CA VAL A 145 -2.26 3.49 -6.13
C VAL A 145 -1.34 3.08 -7.28
N LEU A 146 -0.60 4.03 -7.80
CA LEU A 146 0.45 3.84 -8.79
C LEU A 146 1.80 4.12 -8.13
N TRP A 147 2.76 3.20 -8.28
CA TRP A 147 4.13 3.42 -7.82
C TRP A 147 5.12 3.27 -8.97
N LYS A 148 6.22 4.03 -8.88
CA LYS A 148 7.25 4.05 -9.91
C LYS A 148 8.64 4.02 -9.28
N ASP A 149 9.52 3.22 -9.88
CA ASP A 149 10.96 3.18 -9.61
C ASP A 149 11.33 2.90 -8.15
N LEU A 150 10.54 2.10 -7.42
CA LEU A 150 10.87 1.71 -6.06
C LEU A 150 12.11 0.81 -6.06
N ASN A 151 13.14 1.20 -5.32
CA ASN A 151 14.37 0.43 -5.20
C ASN A 151 14.20 -0.71 -4.20
N LEU A 152 14.18 -1.95 -4.67
CA LEU A 152 14.02 -3.15 -3.83
C LEU A 152 15.14 -3.33 -2.81
N GLY A 153 16.37 -2.88 -3.09
CA GLY A 153 17.47 -2.96 -2.15
C GLY A 153 17.29 -2.09 -0.88
N ARG A 154 16.35 -1.14 -0.92
CA ARG A 154 15.98 -0.34 0.24
C ARG A 154 14.79 -0.90 1.02
N TYR A 155 14.15 -1.94 0.52
CA TYR A 155 13.01 -2.56 1.18
C TYR A 155 13.46 -3.57 2.22
N ARG A 156 13.56 -3.13 3.48
CA ARG A 156 14.15 -3.89 4.59
C ARG A 156 13.48 -5.23 4.84
N THR A 157 12.18 -5.33 4.67
CA THR A 157 11.45 -6.58 4.88
C THR A 157 11.89 -7.66 3.91
N LEU A 158 12.18 -7.33 2.64
CA LEU A 158 12.72 -8.29 1.69
C LEU A 158 14.20 -8.60 1.96
N THR A 159 15.00 -7.59 2.24
CA THR A 159 16.43 -7.80 2.52
C THR A 159 16.67 -8.57 3.80
N SER A 160 15.77 -8.48 4.80
CA SER A 160 15.86 -9.27 6.04
C SER A 160 15.52 -10.76 5.87
N LEU A 161 14.94 -11.16 4.72
CA LEU A 161 14.76 -12.58 4.39
C LEU A 161 16.04 -13.25 3.88
N LEU A 162 17.05 -12.46 3.55
CA LEU A 162 18.35 -12.93 3.13
C LEU A 162 19.29 -12.92 4.35
N ASP A 163 19.92 -14.04 4.64
CA ASP A 163 20.95 -14.10 5.71
C ASP A 163 22.14 -13.22 5.35
N GLU A 164 22.53 -13.23 4.07
CA GLU A 164 23.59 -12.42 3.47
C GLU A 164 23.19 -12.10 2.03
N GLY A 165 23.87 -11.12 1.41
CA GLY A 165 23.70 -10.79 -0.01
C GLY A 165 23.01 -9.47 -0.27
N GLN A 166 22.87 -9.15 -1.54
CA GLN A 166 22.29 -7.92 -2.03
C GLN A 166 21.18 -8.21 -3.01
N LEU A 167 20.05 -7.56 -2.79
CA LEU A 167 18.93 -7.53 -3.72
C LEU A 167 18.86 -6.14 -4.35
N THR A 168 18.86 -6.08 -5.67
CA THR A 168 18.67 -4.83 -6.43
C THR A 168 17.50 -4.98 -7.39
N GLY A 169 17.01 -3.87 -7.91
CA GLY A 169 15.92 -3.84 -8.88
C GLY A 169 15.02 -2.65 -8.69
N ARG A 170 14.29 -2.29 -9.74
CA ARG A 170 13.31 -1.20 -9.73
C ARG A 170 11.91 -1.77 -9.93
N LEU A 171 11.05 -1.53 -8.95
CA LEU A 171 9.67 -1.99 -8.94
C LEU A 171 8.73 -0.85 -9.30
N SER A 172 7.92 -1.05 -10.33
CA SER A 172 6.83 -0.16 -10.73
C SER A 172 5.53 -0.96 -10.84
N GLY A 173 4.39 -0.31 -10.64
CA GLY A 173 3.12 -1.02 -10.75
C GLY A 173 1.94 -0.20 -10.30
N HIS A 174 0.76 -0.82 -10.32
CA HIS A 174 -0.46 -0.23 -9.79
C HIS A 174 -1.29 -1.26 -9.03
N LEU A 175 -2.13 -0.77 -8.15
CA LEU A 175 -3.08 -1.54 -7.36
C LEU A 175 -4.39 -0.76 -7.29
N ASP A 176 -5.48 -1.41 -7.66
CA ASP A 176 -6.83 -0.94 -7.45
C ASP A 176 -7.49 -1.77 -6.35
N PHE A 177 -8.16 -1.10 -5.44
CA PHE A 177 -8.88 -1.69 -4.31
C PHE A 177 -10.31 -1.18 -4.28
N GLU A 178 -11.25 -2.07 -4.10
CA GLU A 178 -12.66 -1.75 -3.90
C GLU A 178 -13.24 -2.59 -2.77
N SER A 179 -13.98 -1.95 -1.88
CA SER A 179 -14.72 -2.63 -0.82
C SER A 179 -16.15 -2.12 -0.76
N ARG A 180 -17.11 -3.01 -0.58
CA ARG A 180 -18.51 -2.65 -0.33
C ARG A 180 -18.70 -2.42 1.17
N GLY A 181 -19.16 -1.22 1.52
CA GLY A 181 -19.25 -0.79 2.91
C GLY A 181 -17.86 -0.51 3.53
N VAL A 182 -17.82 -0.36 4.84
CA VAL A 182 -16.61 -0.02 5.62
C VAL A 182 -15.76 -1.25 5.96
N ASN A 183 -16.24 -2.45 5.61
CA ASN A 183 -15.51 -3.70 5.88
C ASN A 183 -14.43 -3.92 4.80
N LEU A 184 -13.20 -3.59 5.13
CA LEU A 184 -12.05 -3.74 4.25
C LEU A 184 -11.68 -5.21 4.00
N ASP A 185 -12.02 -6.13 4.92
CA ASP A 185 -11.72 -7.57 4.79
C ASP A 185 -12.51 -8.23 3.65
N ALA A 186 -13.66 -7.66 3.30
CA ALA A 186 -14.47 -8.10 2.16
C ALA A 186 -14.07 -7.42 0.84
N GLY A 187 -13.01 -6.61 0.85
CA GLY A 187 -12.52 -5.89 -0.31
C GLY A 187 -11.96 -6.80 -1.40
N GLN A 188 -11.95 -6.26 -2.61
CA GLN A 188 -11.31 -6.86 -3.76
C GLN A 188 -10.18 -5.95 -4.22
N SER A 189 -9.06 -6.54 -4.62
CA SER A 189 -7.95 -5.78 -5.22
C SER A 189 -7.55 -6.44 -6.51
N THR A 190 -7.18 -5.62 -7.48
CA THR A 190 -6.49 -6.07 -8.69
C THR A 190 -5.25 -5.22 -8.86
N GLY A 191 -4.20 -5.82 -9.36
CA GLY A 191 -2.97 -5.06 -9.57
C GLY A 191 -2.02 -5.75 -10.51
N GLU A 192 -1.08 -4.97 -10.97
CA GLU A 192 0.06 -5.46 -11.71
C GLU A 192 1.33 -4.77 -11.26
N PHE A 193 2.43 -5.47 -11.37
CA PHE A 193 3.74 -4.88 -11.19
C PHE A 193 4.73 -5.33 -12.26
N ALA A 194 5.69 -4.47 -12.50
CA ALA A 194 6.86 -4.73 -13.31
C ALA A 194 8.11 -4.50 -12.45
N LEU A 195 9.04 -5.44 -12.52
CA LEU A 195 10.33 -5.34 -11.87
C LEU A 195 11.40 -5.38 -12.95
N GLU A 196 12.25 -4.36 -12.97
CA GLU A 196 13.29 -4.18 -13.96
C GLU A 196 14.67 -4.29 -13.33
N ALA A 197 15.60 -4.89 -14.07
CA ALA A 197 17.00 -5.03 -13.69
C ALA A 197 17.17 -5.61 -12.26
N ALA A 198 16.40 -6.63 -11.94
CA ALA A 198 16.54 -7.29 -10.64
C ALA A 198 17.77 -8.17 -10.63
N ALA A 199 18.55 -8.06 -9.57
CA ALA A 199 19.68 -8.94 -9.34
C ALA A 199 19.74 -9.34 -7.86
N LEU A 200 20.02 -10.62 -7.65
CA LEU A 200 20.33 -11.20 -6.37
C LEU A 200 21.78 -11.68 -6.43
N SER A 201 22.65 -11.17 -5.55
CA SER A 201 24.07 -11.52 -5.53
C SER A 201 24.57 -11.80 -4.14
N GLY A 202 25.43 -12.82 -4.03
CA GLY A 202 26.08 -13.23 -2.80
C GLY A 202 25.07 -13.66 -1.71
N ALA A 203 23.87 -14.08 -2.11
CA ALA A 203 22.80 -14.39 -1.16
C ALA A 203 22.96 -15.76 -0.53
N LYS A 204 22.57 -15.84 0.75
CA LYS A 204 22.32 -17.09 1.44
C LYS A 204 20.88 -17.14 1.92
N VAL A 205 20.24 -18.28 1.80
CA VAL A 205 18.91 -18.55 2.33
C VAL A 205 19.00 -19.76 3.25
N SER A 206 18.67 -19.58 4.52
CA SER A 206 18.79 -20.63 5.54
C SER A 206 20.19 -21.27 5.58
N GLY A 207 21.24 -20.47 5.41
CA GLY A 207 22.66 -20.90 5.41
C GLY A 207 23.14 -21.49 4.08
N PHE A 208 22.29 -21.72 3.09
CA PHE A 208 22.67 -22.23 1.79
C PHE A 208 23.00 -21.12 0.80
N PRO A 209 24.17 -21.14 0.13
CA PRO A 209 24.50 -20.15 -0.88
C PRO A 209 23.55 -20.29 -2.08
N VAL A 210 22.96 -19.19 -2.49
CA VAL A 210 22.15 -19.08 -3.71
C VAL A 210 23.05 -18.49 -4.80
N PRO A 211 23.08 -19.06 -6.01
CA PRO A 211 23.86 -18.49 -7.09
C PRO A 211 23.32 -17.10 -7.47
N ASP A 212 24.20 -16.26 -7.96
CA ASP A 212 23.84 -14.95 -8.47
C ASP A 212 22.81 -15.12 -9.57
N LEU A 213 21.74 -14.36 -9.50
CA LEU A 213 20.60 -14.42 -10.42
C LEU A 213 20.28 -13.02 -10.94
N HIS A 214 20.19 -12.89 -12.25
CA HIS A 214 19.83 -11.66 -12.92
C HIS A 214 18.53 -11.84 -13.69
N LEU A 215 17.54 -11.02 -13.35
CA LEU A 215 16.28 -10.93 -14.06
C LEU A 215 16.21 -9.57 -14.77
N ARG A 216 16.12 -9.59 -16.08
CA ARG A 216 16.02 -8.38 -16.89
C ARG A 216 14.67 -7.70 -16.69
N GLN A 217 13.63 -8.50 -16.71
CA GLN A 217 12.26 -8.03 -16.55
C GLN A 217 11.41 -9.10 -15.87
N THR A 218 10.60 -8.67 -14.91
CA THR A 218 9.55 -9.51 -14.33
C THR A 218 8.25 -8.75 -14.38
N LYS A 219 7.16 -9.41 -14.73
CA LYS A 219 5.81 -8.87 -14.72
C LYS A 219 4.89 -9.80 -13.97
N ALA A 220 3.98 -9.25 -13.21
CA ALA A 220 2.94 -10.05 -12.57
C ALA A 220 1.61 -9.31 -12.57
N LYS A 221 0.52 -10.07 -12.76
CA LYS A 221 -0.86 -9.63 -12.60
C LYS A 221 -1.53 -10.50 -11.55
N PHE A 222 -2.23 -9.85 -10.65
CA PHE A 222 -2.89 -10.54 -9.56
C PHE A 222 -4.24 -9.94 -9.22
N ALA A 223 -5.08 -10.76 -8.60
CA ALA A 223 -6.34 -10.33 -8.02
C ALA A 223 -6.46 -10.90 -6.62
N LEU A 224 -6.89 -10.08 -5.65
CA LEU A 224 -7.16 -10.50 -4.28
C LEU A 224 -8.66 -10.41 -4.04
N ARG A 225 -9.27 -11.49 -3.59
CA ARG A 225 -10.69 -11.56 -3.24
C ARG A 225 -10.89 -12.46 -2.03
N ALA A 226 -11.52 -11.96 -0.99
CA ALA A 226 -11.84 -12.74 0.20
C ALA A 226 -10.64 -13.54 0.77
N GLY A 227 -9.49 -12.91 0.91
CA GLY A 227 -8.26 -13.55 1.42
C GLY A 227 -7.59 -14.53 0.45
N ARG A 228 -8.06 -14.63 -0.79
CA ARG A 228 -7.44 -15.46 -1.83
C ARG A 228 -6.77 -14.57 -2.87
N LEU A 229 -5.46 -14.65 -2.93
CA LEU A 229 -4.62 -14.00 -3.95
C LEU A 229 -4.53 -14.92 -5.17
N GLU A 230 -5.09 -14.52 -6.27
CA GLU A 230 -5.01 -15.20 -7.56
C GLU A 230 -3.88 -14.58 -8.37
N VAL A 231 -2.85 -15.37 -8.67
CA VAL A 231 -1.76 -15.01 -9.57
C VAL A 231 -2.21 -15.37 -10.98
N GLN A 232 -2.72 -14.38 -11.70
CA GLN A 232 -3.25 -14.58 -13.07
C GLN A 232 -2.13 -14.81 -14.05
N GLU A 233 -1.05 -14.04 -13.91
CA GLU A 233 0.10 -14.09 -14.77
C GLU A 233 1.34 -13.67 -13.97
N PHE A 234 2.37 -14.47 -14.04
CA PHE A 234 3.70 -14.13 -13.57
C PHE A 234 4.69 -14.54 -14.66
N GLN A 235 5.50 -13.60 -15.10
CA GLN A 235 6.53 -13.82 -16.09
C GLN A 235 7.82 -13.16 -15.61
N ALA A 236 8.90 -13.92 -15.56
CA ALA A 236 10.24 -13.40 -15.30
C ALA A 236 11.17 -13.86 -16.43
N ALA A 237 11.97 -12.93 -16.95
CA ALA A 237 12.93 -13.20 -18.02
C ALA A 237 14.32 -12.72 -17.60
N GLY A 238 15.33 -13.59 -17.79
CA GLY A 238 16.70 -13.28 -17.41
C GLY A 238 17.64 -14.45 -17.56
N ASP A 239 18.37 -14.79 -16.50
CA ASP A 239 19.20 -15.99 -16.44
C ASP A 239 18.37 -17.27 -16.55
N VAL A 240 17.12 -17.19 -16.12
CA VAL A 240 16.08 -18.19 -16.35
C VAL A 240 14.79 -17.46 -16.74
N ASP A 241 13.99 -18.12 -17.57
CA ASP A 241 12.65 -17.67 -17.89
C ASP A 241 11.65 -18.47 -17.06
N VAL A 242 10.84 -17.75 -16.26
CA VAL A 242 9.85 -18.36 -15.37
C VAL A 242 8.47 -17.83 -15.73
N GLN A 243 7.52 -18.75 -15.88
CA GLN A 243 6.11 -18.41 -15.98
C GLN A 243 5.37 -19.12 -14.86
N ALA A 244 4.51 -18.41 -14.14
CA ALA A 244 3.72 -19.00 -13.09
C ALA A 244 2.30 -18.45 -13.06
N SER A 245 1.37 -19.28 -12.56
CA SER A 245 -0.01 -18.90 -12.29
C SER A 245 -0.58 -19.78 -11.18
N GLY A 246 -1.71 -19.38 -10.61
CA GLY A 246 -2.36 -20.15 -9.56
C GLY A 246 -2.95 -19.26 -8.48
N HIS A 247 -3.00 -19.76 -7.25
CA HIS A 247 -3.56 -18.98 -6.16
C HIS A 247 -2.85 -19.24 -4.82
N ILE A 248 -2.94 -18.26 -3.94
CA ILE A 248 -2.43 -18.31 -2.57
C ILE A 248 -3.60 -17.95 -1.65
N VAL A 249 -3.91 -18.81 -0.70
CA VAL A 249 -4.88 -18.50 0.35
C VAL A 249 -4.11 -17.84 1.50
N LEU A 250 -4.34 -16.54 1.68
CA LEU A 250 -3.66 -15.76 2.71
C LEU A 250 -4.13 -16.16 4.11
N ARG A 251 -3.20 -16.29 5.03
CA ARG A 251 -3.44 -16.57 6.45
C ARG A 251 -2.57 -15.69 7.32
N ASP A 252 -2.95 -15.57 8.56
CA ASP A 252 -2.14 -14.96 9.61
C ASP A 252 -1.67 -16.06 10.58
N PRO A 253 -0.36 -16.22 10.80
CA PRO A 253 0.75 -15.46 10.20
C PRO A 253 0.97 -15.80 8.72
N PRO A 254 1.59 -14.90 7.91
CA PRO A 254 1.76 -15.07 6.46
C PRO A 254 2.45 -16.37 6.04
N GLN A 255 3.33 -16.92 6.89
CA GLN A 255 4.03 -18.18 6.65
C GLN A 255 3.08 -19.39 6.53
N GLU A 256 1.87 -19.29 7.12
CA GLU A 256 0.81 -20.31 7.04
C GLU A 256 -0.06 -20.18 5.78
N SER A 257 0.16 -19.15 4.96
CA SER A 257 -0.56 -18.98 3.69
C SER A 257 -0.35 -20.19 2.79
N VAL A 258 -1.44 -20.72 2.25
CA VAL A 258 -1.41 -21.97 1.46
C VAL A 258 -1.18 -21.66 0.00
N LEU A 259 -0.15 -22.28 -0.57
CA LEU A 259 0.26 -22.16 -1.97
C LEU A 259 -0.41 -23.22 -2.83
N ASN A 260 -0.86 -22.81 -4.01
CA ASN A 260 -1.24 -23.71 -5.11
C ASN A 260 -0.89 -23.00 -6.42
N LEU A 261 0.37 -23.14 -6.81
CA LEU A 261 0.93 -22.48 -7.98
C LEU A 261 1.41 -23.51 -8.97
N ARG A 262 1.31 -23.19 -10.23
CA ARG A 262 1.90 -23.94 -11.34
C ARG A 262 2.94 -23.04 -11.98
N ALA A 263 4.16 -23.53 -12.11
CA ALA A 263 5.26 -22.79 -12.69
C ALA A 263 5.95 -23.61 -13.78
N THR A 264 6.41 -22.92 -14.82
CA THR A 264 7.27 -23.48 -15.88
C THR A 264 8.58 -22.70 -15.83
N ILE A 265 9.69 -23.41 -15.77
CA ILE A 265 11.04 -22.85 -15.75
C ILE A 265 11.75 -23.29 -17.00
N GLN A 266 12.15 -22.32 -17.82
CA GLN A 266 12.89 -22.56 -19.05
C GLN A 266 14.32 -22.06 -18.89
N GLN A 267 15.27 -22.88 -19.26
CA GLN A 267 16.68 -22.56 -19.28
C GLN A 267 17.11 -22.20 -20.70
N SER A 268 17.95 -21.19 -20.83
CA SER A 268 18.56 -20.80 -22.09
C SER A 268 20.03 -21.28 -22.17
N LEU A 269 20.64 -21.19 -23.33
CA LEU A 269 22.07 -21.42 -23.47
C LEU A 269 22.92 -20.44 -22.66
N ALA A 270 22.39 -19.26 -22.39
CA ALA A 270 23.06 -18.20 -21.60
C ALA A 270 22.86 -18.40 -20.08
N THR A 271 22.05 -19.35 -19.63
CA THR A 271 21.85 -19.61 -18.21
C THR A 271 23.17 -20.05 -17.55
N PRO A 272 23.62 -19.40 -16.46
CA PRO A 272 24.84 -19.78 -15.73
C PRO A 272 24.75 -21.24 -15.22
N GLU A 273 25.89 -21.95 -15.22
CA GLU A 273 25.94 -23.35 -14.81
C GLU A 273 25.47 -23.60 -13.38
N ALA A 274 25.78 -22.66 -12.46
CA ALA A 274 25.32 -22.73 -11.09
C ALA A 274 23.78 -22.67 -10.99
N VAL A 275 23.17 -21.85 -11.83
CA VAL A 275 21.69 -21.74 -11.91
C VAL A 275 21.07 -22.99 -12.56
N LYS A 276 21.71 -23.54 -13.60
CA LYS A 276 21.27 -24.82 -14.21
C LYS A 276 21.30 -25.95 -13.20
N THR A 277 22.36 -26.01 -12.39
CA THR A 277 22.50 -27.01 -11.33
C THR A 277 21.37 -26.88 -10.31
N LEU A 278 21.09 -25.65 -9.87
CA LEU A 278 20.01 -25.37 -8.91
C LEU A 278 18.63 -25.76 -9.48
N VAL A 279 18.33 -25.40 -10.73
CA VAL A 279 17.08 -25.79 -11.40
C VAL A 279 17.02 -27.30 -11.61
N GLY A 280 18.15 -27.96 -11.82
CA GLY A 280 18.24 -29.41 -11.92
C GLY A 280 17.93 -30.17 -10.63
N LEU A 281 18.10 -29.53 -9.48
CA LEU A 281 17.75 -30.10 -8.16
C LEU A 281 16.25 -30.06 -7.85
N ILE A 282 15.46 -29.31 -8.64
CA ILE A 282 14.01 -29.24 -8.44
C ILE A 282 13.39 -30.59 -8.78
N PRO A 283 12.68 -31.24 -7.83
CA PRO A 283 12.05 -32.52 -8.06
C PRO A 283 11.05 -32.44 -9.21
N ARG A 284 11.12 -33.39 -10.12
CA ARG A 284 10.18 -33.53 -11.25
C ARG A 284 9.66 -34.93 -11.32
N PRO A 285 8.43 -35.16 -11.81
CA PRO A 285 7.92 -36.49 -12.02
C PRO A 285 8.83 -37.32 -12.98
N PRO A 286 9.02 -38.60 -12.74
CA PRO A 286 9.82 -39.45 -13.64
C PRO A 286 9.31 -39.39 -15.08
N GLY A 287 10.22 -39.17 -16.04
CA GLY A 287 9.88 -39.09 -17.47
C GLY A 287 9.33 -37.74 -17.95
N SER A 288 9.28 -36.71 -17.07
CA SER A 288 8.88 -35.37 -17.49
C SER A 288 9.99 -34.67 -18.30
N LYS A 289 9.59 -33.87 -19.29
CA LYS A 289 10.51 -33.01 -20.05
C LYS A 289 11.09 -31.91 -19.18
N PRO A 290 12.28 -31.35 -19.48
CA PRO A 290 12.88 -30.25 -18.74
C PRO A 290 11.96 -29.02 -18.56
N ASP A 291 11.09 -28.77 -19.54
CA ASP A 291 10.16 -27.63 -19.55
C ASP A 291 8.76 -27.99 -19.01
N SER A 292 8.59 -29.17 -18.42
CA SER A 292 7.30 -29.54 -17.85
C SER A 292 6.95 -28.64 -16.68
N PRO A 293 5.68 -28.21 -16.54
CA PRO A 293 5.25 -27.38 -15.42
C PRO A 293 5.40 -28.15 -14.11
N ILE A 294 5.94 -27.47 -13.11
CA ILE A 294 6.04 -27.92 -11.72
C ILE A 294 4.85 -27.37 -10.94
N VAL A 295 4.41 -28.12 -9.95
CA VAL A 295 3.33 -27.69 -9.05
C VAL A 295 3.94 -27.39 -7.68
N ILE A 296 3.69 -26.17 -7.21
CA ILE A 296 4.15 -25.69 -5.90
C ILE A 296 2.95 -25.67 -4.96
N THR A 297 2.99 -26.49 -3.93
CA THR A 297 1.94 -26.63 -2.92
C THR A 297 2.50 -26.46 -1.51
N GLY A 298 1.68 -26.63 -0.48
CA GLY A 298 2.08 -26.48 0.91
C GLY A 298 1.86 -25.08 1.43
N THR A 299 2.67 -24.64 2.38
CA THR A 299 2.57 -23.29 2.94
C THR A 299 3.74 -22.42 2.49
N LEU A 300 3.61 -21.10 2.61
CA LEU A 300 4.68 -20.17 2.26
C LEU A 300 5.96 -20.43 3.08
N GLY A 301 5.81 -20.85 4.35
CA GLY A 301 6.93 -21.21 5.21
C GLY A 301 7.52 -22.62 4.93
N ARG A 302 6.76 -23.51 4.27
CA ARG A 302 7.18 -24.88 3.91
C ARG A 302 6.60 -25.26 2.56
N PRO A 303 7.15 -24.74 1.45
CA PRO A 303 6.68 -25.08 0.11
C PRO A 303 7.11 -26.49 -0.25
N HIS A 304 6.23 -27.19 -0.94
CA HIS A 304 6.49 -28.50 -1.54
C HIS A 304 6.39 -28.38 -3.07
N VAL A 305 7.40 -28.84 -3.75
CA VAL A 305 7.48 -28.87 -5.22
C VAL A 305 7.26 -30.32 -5.69
N ARG A 306 6.39 -30.48 -6.71
CA ARG A 306 6.07 -31.76 -7.35
C ARG A 306 6.12 -31.66 -8.86
#